data_a0e893c47d95a7a7b4f7405794e40847
#
_entry.id   a0e893c47d95a7a7b4f7405794e40847
#
_cell.length_a   1.000
_cell.length_b   1.000
_cell.length_c   1.000
_cell.angle_alpha   90.00
_cell.angle_beta   90.00
_cell.angle_gamma   90.00
#
_symmetry.space_group_name_H-M   'P 1'
#
loop_
_entity.id
_entity.type
_entity.pdbx_description
1 polymer ?
#
loop_
_entity_poly.entity_id
_entity_poly.type
_entity_poly.pdbx_seq_one_letter_code
_entity_poly.pdbx_strand_id
1 'polypeptide(L)'
;MAKRVLIVDDDPAQRRILEECVKKFGFEARTAASGDEALHILTGPEKDDIALVLLDLVMPGLDGMAVLQQLHGRPSAPPVIVQTAHGSIDGAVAAIRAGAVDFIVKPISPERLEVSINTALKLRALTGEVTRLRRKSEGTLTFDDLIAGKAMERVVSLGRRAARSNIPVLIEGESGVGKELIARAIQGESDRAGKPFVTVNCGAIPENLVESILFGHEKGSFTGAVEKRIGKFQEADGGTLFLDEVGELPLEAQVKLLRALQDGEIDPVGAKRPVKVNIRLISATNRDMIELVKSGRFREDLF
;
A
#
# COMPACT_ATOMS: atom_id res chain seq x y z
N MET A 1 -2.48 -21.35 2.43
CA MET A 1 -3.04 -21.24 3.79
C MET A 1 -4.53 -21.52 3.71
N ALA A 2 -5.11 -22.25 4.68
CA ALA A 2 -6.55 -22.48 4.72
C ALA A 2 -7.28 -21.15 4.92
N LYS A 3 -8.39 -20.94 4.19
CA LYS A 3 -9.19 -19.72 4.30
C LYS A 3 -10.03 -19.78 5.57
N ARG A 4 -9.86 -18.85 6.50
CA ARG A 4 -10.63 -18.75 7.75
C ARG A 4 -11.89 -17.93 7.56
N VAL A 5 -13.01 -18.44 8.10
CA VAL A 5 -14.28 -17.71 8.21
C VAL A 5 -14.48 -17.29 9.67
N LEU A 6 -14.60 -15.99 9.92
CA LEU A 6 -14.94 -15.46 11.24
C LEU A 6 -16.46 -15.51 11.43
N ILE A 7 -16.92 -16.18 12.49
CA ILE A 7 -18.33 -16.29 12.87
C ILE A 7 -18.55 -15.41 14.09
N VAL A 8 -19.42 -14.43 13.97
CA VAL A 8 -19.73 -13.47 15.02
C VAL A 8 -21.22 -13.55 15.35
N ASP A 9 -21.55 -14.09 16.52
CA ASP A 9 -22.92 -14.29 16.99
C ASP A 9 -22.85 -14.41 18.52
N ASP A 10 -23.75 -13.82 19.29
CA ASP A 10 -23.75 -13.89 20.76
C ASP A 10 -24.32 -15.21 21.29
N ASP A 11 -25.15 -15.91 20.50
CA ASP A 11 -25.69 -17.23 20.86
C ASP A 11 -24.65 -18.36 20.64
N PRO A 12 -24.19 -19.03 21.70
CA PRO A 12 -23.20 -20.08 21.61
C PRO A 12 -23.70 -21.31 20.82
N ALA A 13 -25.01 -21.58 20.78
CA ALA A 13 -25.60 -22.69 20.03
C ALA A 13 -25.53 -22.38 18.52
N GLN A 14 -25.89 -21.18 18.12
CA GLN A 14 -25.78 -20.70 16.74
C GLN A 14 -24.33 -20.72 16.25
N ARG A 15 -23.39 -20.20 17.05
CA ARG A 15 -21.94 -20.23 16.70
C ARG A 15 -21.48 -21.64 16.43
N ARG A 16 -21.86 -22.62 17.26
CA ARG A 16 -21.46 -24.03 17.10
C ARG A 16 -22.01 -24.65 15.83
N ILE A 17 -23.29 -24.40 15.52
CA ILE A 17 -23.93 -24.89 14.29
C ILE A 17 -23.22 -24.34 13.06
N LEU A 18 -22.96 -23.03 13.03
CA LEU A 18 -22.26 -22.38 11.93
C LEU A 18 -20.81 -22.85 11.78
N GLU A 19 -20.13 -23.09 12.90
CA GLU A 19 -18.77 -23.62 12.91
C GLU A 19 -18.72 -25.04 12.27
N GLU A 20 -19.67 -25.90 12.60
CA GLU A 20 -19.80 -27.24 12.00
C GLU A 20 -20.10 -27.15 10.50
N CYS A 21 -20.99 -26.24 10.07
CA CYS A 21 -21.27 -26.00 8.66
C CYS A 21 -20.04 -25.51 7.89
N VAL A 22 -19.36 -24.48 8.40
CA VAL A 22 -18.18 -23.91 7.79
C VAL A 22 -17.06 -24.94 7.63
N LYS A 23 -16.85 -25.78 8.64
CA LYS A 23 -15.87 -26.90 8.58
C LYS A 23 -16.25 -27.94 7.53
N LYS A 24 -17.54 -28.30 7.41
CA LYS A 24 -18.04 -29.23 6.36
C LYS A 24 -17.79 -28.67 4.95
N PHE A 25 -17.82 -27.35 4.75
CA PHE A 25 -17.54 -26.72 3.47
C PHE A 25 -16.02 -26.57 3.18
N GLY A 26 -15.15 -27.09 4.07
CA GLY A 26 -13.70 -27.12 3.87
C GLY A 26 -12.97 -25.84 4.29
N PHE A 27 -13.60 -24.99 5.12
CA PHE A 27 -12.99 -23.79 5.68
C PHE A 27 -12.60 -23.99 7.14
N GLU A 28 -11.58 -23.25 7.59
CA GLU A 28 -11.32 -23.09 9.02
C GLU A 28 -12.30 -22.07 9.61
N ALA A 29 -12.81 -22.35 10.81
CA ALA A 29 -13.67 -21.42 11.52
C ALA A 29 -12.92 -20.73 12.66
N ARG A 30 -13.15 -19.42 12.82
CA ARG A 30 -12.81 -18.62 13.99
C ARG A 30 -14.10 -18.03 14.54
N THR A 31 -14.30 -18.04 15.85
CA THR A 31 -15.53 -17.53 16.46
C THR A 31 -15.27 -16.30 17.32
N ALA A 32 -16.25 -15.40 17.39
CA ALA A 32 -16.31 -14.27 18.31
C ALA A 32 -17.73 -14.18 18.92
N ALA A 33 -17.81 -13.89 20.20
CA ALA A 33 -19.06 -13.82 20.94
C ALA A 33 -19.66 -12.40 21.01
N SER A 34 -18.96 -11.40 20.48
CA SER A 34 -19.40 -10.01 20.49
C SER A 34 -18.78 -9.21 19.33
N GLY A 35 -19.33 -8.03 19.06
CA GLY A 35 -18.77 -7.09 18.08
C GLY A 35 -17.38 -6.57 18.47
N ASP A 36 -17.11 -6.36 19.75
CA ASP A 36 -15.79 -5.92 20.24
C ASP A 36 -14.73 -6.98 20.01
N GLU A 37 -15.03 -8.26 20.31
CA GLU A 37 -14.11 -9.38 20.04
C GLU A 37 -13.86 -9.53 18.53
N ALA A 38 -14.90 -9.39 17.71
CA ALA A 38 -14.77 -9.41 16.25
C ALA A 38 -13.84 -8.30 15.74
N LEU A 39 -14.01 -7.07 16.22
CA LEU A 39 -13.15 -5.95 15.83
C LEU A 39 -11.70 -6.16 16.29
N HIS A 40 -11.50 -6.71 17.48
CA HIS A 40 -10.15 -7.05 17.96
C HIS A 40 -9.44 -8.04 17.02
N ILE A 41 -10.14 -9.09 16.56
CA ILE A 41 -9.59 -10.04 15.60
C ILE A 41 -9.33 -9.37 14.24
N LEU A 42 -10.28 -8.56 13.74
CA LEU A 42 -10.23 -7.92 12.43
C LEU A 42 -9.27 -6.73 12.34
N THR A 43 -8.79 -6.23 13.47
CA THR A 43 -7.77 -5.17 13.54
C THR A 43 -6.42 -5.66 14.08
N GLY A 44 -6.40 -6.85 14.65
CA GLY A 44 -5.23 -7.50 15.23
C GLY A 44 -4.30 -8.18 14.21
N PRO A 45 -3.33 -8.95 14.70
CA PRO A 45 -2.35 -9.64 13.86
C PRO A 45 -2.98 -10.75 12.99
N GLU A 46 -4.12 -11.31 13.39
CA GLU A 46 -4.83 -12.38 12.68
C GLU A 46 -5.73 -11.88 11.52
N LYS A 47 -5.83 -10.56 11.33
CA LYS A 47 -6.75 -9.94 10.35
C LYS A 47 -6.58 -10.46 8.91
N ASP A 48 -5.33 -10.70 8.49
CA ASP A 48 -5.00 -11.12 7.13
C ASP A 48 -5.34 -12.60 6.87
N ASP A 49 -5.56 -13.38 7.93
CA ASP A 49 -5.99 -14.78 7.86
C ASP A 49 -7.51 -14.91 7.64
N ILE A 50 -8.29 -13.86 7.93
CA ILE A 50 -9.75 -13.89 7.80
C ILE A 50 -10.15 -13.65 6.34
N ALA A 51 -10.75 -14.64 5.73
CA ALA A 51 -11.20 -14.59 4.34
C ALA A 51 -12.62 -14.05 4.18
N LEU A 52 -13.49 -14.24 5.20
CA LEU A 52 -14.89 -13.85 5.20
C LEU A 52 -15.41 -13.72 6.63
N VAL A 53 -16.41 -12.86 6.85
CA VAL A 53 -17.11 -12.70 8.14
C VAL A 53 -18.58 -13.09 7.98
N LEU A 54 -19.06 -13.93 8.87
CA LEU A 54 -20.49 -14.18 9.11
C LEU A 54 -20.86 -13.37 10.36
N LEU A 55 -21.75 -12.40 10.24
CA LEU A 55 -22.01 -11.40 11.29
C LEU A 55 -23.47 -11.36 11.66
N ASP A 56 -23.82 -11.66 12.91
CA ASP A 56 -25.15 -11.37 13.42
C ASP A 56 -25.33 -9.84 13.57
N LEU A 57 -26.49 -9.36 13.15
CA LEU A 57 -26.82 -7.94 13.30
C LEU A 57 -27.26 -7.60 14.73
N VAL A 58 -27.90 -8.52 15.42
CA VAL A 58 -28.50 -8.27 16.74
C VAL A 58 -27.67 -8.94 17.82
N MET A 59 -26.82 -8.17 18.45
CA MET A 59 -25.96 -8.64 19.55
C MET A 59 -25.94 -7.59 20.68
N PRO A 60 -25.80 -8.02 21.94
CA PRO A 60 -25.65 -7.08 23.06
C PRO A 60 -24.30 -6.32 22.96
N GLY A 61 -24.29 -5.07 23.42
CA GLY A 61 -23.12 -4.19 23.35
C GLY A 61 -22.93 -3.59 21.97
N LEU A 62 -21.77 -3.84 21.35
CA LEU A 62 -21.50 -3.40 19.99
C LEU A 62 -22.24 -4.30 18.99
N ASP A 63 -23.29 -3.77 18.36
CA ASP A 63 -24.11 -4.49 17.40
C ASP A 63 -23.41 -4.72 16.06
N GLY A 64 -23.98 -5.65 15.25
CA GLY A 64 -23.39 -6.00 13.95
C GLY A 64 -23.37 -4.83 12.96
N MET A 65 -24.30 -3.89 13.01
CA MET A 65 -24.31 -2.71 12.15
C MET A 65 -23.13 -1.78 12.45
N ALA A 66 -22.80 -1.58 13.71
CA ALA A 66 -21.66 -0.78 14.13
C ALA A 66 -20.34 -1.43 13.72
N VAL A 67 -20.22 -2.77 13.84
CA VAL A 67 -19.06 -3.53 13.33
C VAL A 67 -18.92 -3.34 11.81
N LEU A 68 -20.01 -3.50 11.07
CA LEU A 68 -20.03 -3.35 9.62
C LEU A 68 -19.60 -1.95 9.16
N GLN A 69 -20.12 -0.90 9.82
CA GLN A 69 -19.74 0.49 9.53
C GLN A 69 -18.27 0.77 9.79
N GLN A 70 -17.67 0.18 10.82
CA GLN A 70 -16.24 0.32 11.10
C GLN A 70 -15.35 -0.41 10.09
N LEU A 71 -15.87 -1.44 9.43
CA LEU A 71 -15.18 -2.16 8.36
C LEU A 71 -15.35 -1.49 7.00
N HIS A 72 -16.42 -0.73 6.82
CA HIS A 72 -16.74 -0.06 5.56
C HIS A 72 -15.61 0.88 5.12
N GLY A 73 -15.25 0.85 3.83
CA GLY A 73 -14.20 1.69 3.25
C GLY A 73 -12.75 1.26 3.57
N ARG A 74 -12.53 0.18 4.34
CA ARG A 74 -11.17 -0.35 4.54
C ARG A 74 -10.76 -1.25 3.36
N PRO A 75 -9.70 -0.93 2.61
CA PRO A 75 -9.34 -1.68 1.39
C PRO A 75 -9.04 -3.17 1.61
N SER A 76 -8.62 -3.55 2.82
CA SER A 76 -8.27 -4.93 3.19
C SER A 76 -9.36 -5.67 3.96
N ALA A 77 -10.54 -5.06 4.20
CA ALA A 77 -11.60 -5.70 4.96
C ALA A 77 -12.09 -6.97 4.25
N PRO A 78 -12.32 -8.07 4.99
CA PRO A 78 -12.94 -9.26 4.43
C PRO A 78 -14.40 -8.96 4.05
N PRO A 79 -14.98 -9.66 3.05
CA PRO A 79 -16.41 -9.56 2.76
C PRO A 79 -17.23 -10.01 3.97
N VAL A 80 -18.32 -9.30 4.22
CA VAL A 80 -19.22 -9.57 5.35
C VAL A 80 -20.56 -10.06 4.83
N ILE A 81 -20.99 -11.23 5.30
CA ILE A 81 -22.35 -11.76 5.13
C ILE A 81 -23.06 -11.55 6.46
N VAL A 82 -24.16 -10.82 6.44
CA VAL A 82 -24.92 -10.57 7.67
C VAL A 82 -26.00 -11.62 7.90
N GLN A 83 -26.26 -11.92 9.15
CA GLN A 83 -27.35 -12.77 9.58
C GLN A 83 -28.46 -11.91 10.22
N THR A 84 -29.70 -12.17 9.89
CA THR A 84 -30.83 -11.39 10.37
C THR A 84 -31.99 -12.29 10.80
N ALA A 85 -32.76 -11.86 11.78
CA ALA A 85 -33.98 -12.57 12.19
C ALA A 85 -35.08 -12.47 11.12
N HIS A 86 -36.00 -13.42 11.12
CA HIS A 86 -37.14 -13.48 10.21
C HIS A 86 -37.97 -12.18 10.34
N GLY A 87 -38.24 -11.49 9.21
CA GLY A 87 -39.02 -10.24 9.16
C GLY A 87 -38.25 -8.91 9.12
N SER A 88 -36.91 -8.91 9.23
CA SER A 88 -36.09 -7.69 9.21
C SER A 88 -35.56 -7.38 7.81
N ILE A 89 -36.45 -7.21 6.82
CA ILE A 89 -36.05 -6.84 5.44
C ILE A 89 -35.36 -5.47 5.44
N ASP A 90 -35.86 -4.52 6.22
CA ASP A 90 -35.27 -3.18 6.33
C ASP A 90 -33.85 -3.22 6.92
N GLY A 91 -33.62 -4.09 7.91
CA GLY A 91 -32.29 -4.33 8.48
C GLY A 91 -31.30 -4.96 7.46
N ALA A 92 -31.78 -5.91 6.65
CA ALA A 92 -30.99 -6.51 5.59
C ALA A 92 -30.59 -5.48 4.50
N VAL A 93 -31.56 -4.66 4.06
CA VAL A 93 -31.31 -3.58 3.10
C VAL A 93 -30.33 -2.54 3.68
N ALA A 94 -30.48 -2.17 4.94
CA ALA A 94 -29.55 -1.26 5.61
C ALA A 94 -28.14 -1.84 5.69
N ALA A 95 -27.99 -3.12 5.98
CA ALA A 95 -26.69 -3.81 6.00
C ALA A 95 -26.01 -3.87 4.62
N ILE A 96 -26.74 -4.15 3.55
CA ILE A 96 -26.20 -4.09 2.19
C ILE A 96 -25.71 -2.66 1.85
N ARG A 97 -26.49 -1.63 2.20
CA ARG A 97 -26.06 -0.21 2.02
C ARG A 97 -24.84 0.14 2.87
N ALA A 98 -24.68 -0.49 4.03
CA ALA A 98 -23.53 -0.31 4.90
C ALA A 98 -22.29 -1.13 4.47
N GLY A 99 -22.38 -1.93 3.37
CA GLY A 99 -21.24 -2.63 2.78
C GLY A 99 -21.23 -4.14 3.00
N ALA A 100 -22.31 -4.76 3.50
CA ALA A 100 -22.44 -6.22 3.47
C ALA A 100 -22.56 -6.71 2.02
N VAL A 101 -21.93 -7.86 1.71
CA VAL A 101 -21.95 -8.44 0.36
C VAL A 101 -23.17 -9.34 0.14
N ASP A 102 -23.77 -9.89 1.20
CA ASP A 102 -24.98 -10.70 1.18
C ASP A 102 -25.61 -10.71 2.57
N PHE A 103 -26.84 -11.21 2.67
CA PHE A 103 -27.52 -11.49 3.92
C PHE A 103 -28.19 -12.86 3.93
N ILE A 104 -28.33 -13.44 5.12
CA ILE A 104 -28.99 -14.73 5.34
C ILE A 104 -30.00 -14.58 6.47
N VAL A 105 -31.23 -15.03 6.22
CA VAL A 105 -32.31 -15.00 7.23
C VAL A 105 -32.23 -16.24 8.10
N LYS A 106 -32.33 -16.09 9.42
CA LYS A 106 -32.44 -17.19 10.38
C LYS A 106 -33.87 -17.78 10.33
N PRO A 107 -34.05 -19.14 10.37
CA PRO A 107 -33.05 -20.18 10.54
C PRO A 107 -32.22 -20.40 9.25
N ILE A 108 -30.91 -20.56 9.42
CA ILE A 108 -29.95 -20.63 8.31
C ILE A 108 -29.93 -22.03 7.73
N SER A 109 -30.26 -22.20 6.43
CA SER A 109 -30.04 -23.46 5.75
C SER A 109 -28.56 -23.64 5.35
N PRO A 110 -27.97 -24.83 5.55
CA PRO A 110 -26.57 -25.09 5.17
C PRO A 110 -26.30 -24.80 3.69
N GLU A 111 -27.24 -25.15 2.80
CA GLU A 111 -27.09 -24.97 1.35
C GLU A 111 -27.04 -23.50 0.99
N ARG A 112 -27.90 -22.65 1.60
CA ARG A 112 -27.89 -21.21 1.38
C ARG A 112 -26.61 -20.59 1.89
N LEU A 113 -26.13 -21.03 3.07
CA LEU A 113 -24.87 -20.54 3.66
C LEU A 113 -23.69 -20.86 2.76
N GLU A 114 -23.60 -22.11 2.24
CA GLU A 114 -22.52 -22.52 1.33
C GLU A 114 -22.48 -21.69 0.06
N VAL A 115 -23.64 -21.49 -0.58
CA VAL A 115 -23.75 -20.65 -1.78
C VAL A 115 -23.31 -19.22 -1.52
N SER A 116 -23.75 -18.62 -0.42
CA SER A 116 -23.39 -17.24 -0.06
C SER A 116 -21.89 -17.09 0.22
N ILE A 117 -21.28 -18.02 0.99
CA ILE A 117 -19.84 -18.02 1.25
C ILE A 117 -19.04 -18.12 -0.06
N ASN A 118 -19.37 -19.09 -0.91
CA ASN A 118 -18.66 -19.30 -2.17
C ASN A 118 -18.81 -18.11 -3.11
N THR A 119 -19.99 -17.49 -3.18
CA THR A 119 -20.26 -16.31 -4.00
C THR A 119 -19.45 -15.11 -3.51
N ALA A 120 -19.44 -14.83 -2.20
CA ALA A 120 -18.68 -13.74 -1.60
C ALA A 120 -17.17 -13.90 -1.83
N LEU A 121 -16.65 -15.11 -1.67
CA LEU A 121 -15.23 -15.39 -1.90
C LEU A 121 -14.83 -15.29 -3.38
N LYS A 122 -15.70 -15.75 -4.31
CA LYS A 122 -15.49 -15.58 -5.76
C LYS A 122 -15.51 -14.12 -6.15
N LEU A 123 -16.46 -13.34 -5.65
CA LEU A 123 -16.55 -11.90 -5.94
C LEU A 123 -15.28 -11.17 -5.46
N ARG A 124 -14.82 -11.46 -4.24
CA ARG A 124 -13.55 -10.91 -3.72
C ARG A 124 -12.36 -11.28 -4.61
N ALA A 125 -12.26 -12.52 -5.04
CA ALA A 125 -11.18 -12.97 -5.92
C ALA A 125 -11.20 -12.24 -7.28
N LEU A 126 -12.39 -12.12 -7.90
CA LEU A 126 -12.56 -11.42 -9.17
C LEU A 126 -12.27 -9.93 -9.05
N THR A 127 -12.75 -9.27 -7.99
CA THR A 127 -12.45 -7.85 -7.74
C THR A 127 -10.94 -7.63 -7.53
N GLY A 128 -10.28 -8.52 -6.80
CA GLY A 128 -8.83 -8.51 -6.64
C GLY A 128 -8.09 -8.67 -7.98
N GLU A 129 -8.54 -9.61 -8.83
CA GLU A 129 -7.95 -9.85 -10.16
C GLU A 129 -8.16 -8.66 -11.11
N VAL A 130 -9.35 -8.07 -11.14
CA VAL A 130 -9.63 -6.85 -11.92
C VAL A 130 -8.73 -5.69 -11.46
N THR A 131 -8.57 -5.52 -10.15
CA THR A 131 -7.68 -4.49 -9.60
C THR A 131 -6.22 -4.76 -9.99
N ARG A 132 -5.79 -6.01 -9.94
CA ARG A 132 -4.45 -6.44 -10.36
C ARG A 132 -4.22 -6.20 -11.85
N LEU A 133 -5.18 -6.56 -12.70
CA LEU A 133 -5.09 -6.36 -14.15
C LEU A 133 -5.09 -4.88 -14.52
N ARG A 134 -5.91 -4.05 -13.86
CA ARG A 134 -5.89 -2.58 -14.01
C ARG A 134 -4.52 -2.02 -13.66
N ARG A 135 -3.97 -2.34 -12.47
CA ARG A 135 -2.64 -1.89 -12.05
C ARG A 135 -1.57 -2.31 -13.05
N LYS A 136 -1.64 -3.55 -13.56
CA LYS A 136 -0.71 -4.06 -14.56
C LYS A 136 -0.82 -3.32 -15.90
N SER A 137 -2.02 -2.96 -16.34
CA SER A 137 -2.23 -2.14 -17.56
C SER A 137 -1.75 -0.69 -17.37
N GLU A 138 -1.82 -0.16 -16.16
CA GLU A 138 -1.33 1.16 -15.77
C GLU A 138 0.19 1.16 -15.42
N GLY A 139 0.87 0.02 -15.57
CA GLY A 139 2.30 -0.13 -15.25
C GLY A 139 2.62 -0.05 -13.75
N THR A 140 1.61 -0.13 -12.88
CA THR A 140 1.79 -0.05 -11.43
C THR A 140 2.20 -1.42 -10.89
N LEU A 141 3.42 -1.53 -10.38
CA LEU A 141 3.97 -2.73 -9.74
C LEU A 141 3.68 -2.71 -8.24
N THR A 142 3.34 -3.86 -7.67
CA THR A 142 3.14 -4.05 -6.21
C THR A 142 4.03 -5.18 -5.69
N PHE A 143 4.15 -5.33 -4.36
CA PHE A 143 4.90 -6.45 -3.77
C PHE A 143 4.26 -7.81 -4.07
N ASP A 144 2.96 -7.87 -4.35
CA ASP A 144 2.29 -9.12 -4.75
C ASP A 144 2.69 -9.58 -6.17
N ASP A 145 3.18 -8.66 -7.00
CA ASP A 145 3.68 -8.95 -8.35
C ASP A 145 5.13 -9.44 -8.34
N LEU A 146 5.83 -9.26 -7.23
CA LEU A 146 7.22 -9.70 -7.05
C LEU A 146 7.25 -11.14 -6.56
N ILE A 147 7.97 -12.02 -7.28
CA ILE A 147 8.23 -13.38 -6.81
C ILE A 147 9.26 -13.30 -5.69
N ALA A 148 8.80 -13.32 -4.45
CA ALA A 148 9.65 -13.19 -3.26
C ALA A 148 9.87 -14.57 -2.61
N GLY A 149 11.13 -15.04 -2.58
CA GLY A 149 11.53 -16.16 -1.72
C GLY A 149 11.58 -15.74 -0.24
N LYS A 150 11.73 -16.71 0.66
CA LYS A 150 11.80 -16.47 2.13
C LYS A 150 12.80 -15.38 2.53
N ALA A 151 13.93 -15.25 1.81
CA ALA A 151 14.93 -14.21 2.04
C ALA A 151 14.40 -12.78 1.86
N MET A 152 13.38 -12.60 1.01
CA MET A 152 12.78 -11.29 0.69
C MET A 152 11.62 -10.91 1.63
N GLU A 153 11.12 -11.82 2.46
CA GLU A 153 9.95 -11.55 3.33
C GLU A 153 10.16 -10.32 4.22
N ARG A 154 11.37 -10.15 4.77
CA ARG A 154 11.72 -8.97 5.57
C ARG A 154 11.72 -7.70 4.74
N VAL A 155 12.27 -7.72 3.53
CA VAL A 155 12.32 -6.56 2.62
C VAL A 155 10.92 -6.17 2.20
N VAL A 156 10.07 -7.13 1.83
CA VAL A 156 8.66 -6.90 1.47
C VAL A 156 7.89 -6.30 2.65
N SER A 157 8.07 -6.84 3.86
CA SER A 157 7.41 -6.31 5.07
C SER A 157 7.82 -4.87 5.35
N LEU A 158 9.11 -4.54 5.27
CA LEU A 158 9.62 -3.18 5.45
C LEU A 158 9.13 -2.25 4.33
N GLY A 159 9.15 -2.70 3.08
CA GLY A 159 8.66 -1.96 1.92
C GLY A 159 7.18 -1.60 2.03
N ARG A 160 6.33 -2.55 2.45
CA ARG A 160 4.90 -2.29 2.73
C ARG A 160 4.68 -1.29 3.85
N ARG A 161 5.50 -1.32 4.89
CA ARG A 161 5.45 -0.31 5.95
C ARG A 161 5.86 1.06 5.43
N ALA A 162 6.95 1.12 4.65
CA ALA A 162 7.41 2.35 4.02
C ALA A 162 6.36 2.92 3.05
N ALA A 163 5.64 2.08 2.29
CA ALA A 163 4.58 2.50 1.37
C ALA A 163 3.47 3.33 2.04
N ARG A 164 3.21 3.10 3.34
CA ARG A 164 2.16 3.79 4.12
C ARG A 164 2.57 5.17 4.64
N SER A 165 3.78 5.62 4.35
CA SER A 165 4.29 6.92 4.79
C SER A 165 4.99 7.65 3.65
N ASN A 166 5.13 8.98 3.77
CA ASN A 166 5.80 9.81 2.78
C ASN A 166 7.28 10.10 3.13
N ILE A 167 7.84 9.39 4.12
CA ILE A 167 9.26 9.55 4.49
C ILE A 167 10.16 9.12 3.32
N PRO A 168 11.32 9.76 3.13
CA PRO A 168 12.35 9.29 2.22
C PRO A 168 12.77 7.85 2.54
N VAL A 169 13.08 7.07 1.51
CA VAL A 169 13.49 5.66 1.64
C VAL A 169 14.82 5.45 0.94
N LEU A 170 15.78 4.84 1.63
CA LEU A 170 17.02 4.37 1.02
C LEU A 170 16.99 2.84 0.89
N ILE A 171 17.31 2.34 -0.32
CA ILE A 171 17.39 0.91 -0.64
C ILE A 171 18.86 0.57 -0.90
N GLU A 172 19.46 -0.19 -0.01
CA GLU A 172 20.84 -0.66 -0.16
C GLU A 172 20.87 -2.09 -0.70
N GLY A 173 21.81 -2.37 -1.60
CA GLY A 173 22.01 -3.70 -2.16
C GLY A 173 22.91 -3.69 -3.39
N GLU A 174 23.42 -4.86 -3.76
CA GLU A 174 24.29 -5.06 -4.93
C GLU A 174 23.62 -4.59 -6.23
N SER A 175 24.44 -4.38 -7.26
CA SER A 175 23.93 -4.04 -8.59
C SER A 175 23.10 -5.21 -9.16
N GLY A 176 21.98 -4.91 -9.84
CA GLY A 176 21.15 -5.90 -10.49
C GLY A 176 20.20 -6.70 -9.59
N VAL A 177 20.17 -6.50 -8.26
CA VAL A 177 19.30 -7.26 -7.35
C VAL A 177 17.83 -6.82 -7.38
N GLY A 178 17.47 -5.83 -8.22
CA GLY A 178 16.07 -5.39 -8.38
C GLY A 178 15.65 -4.23 -7.49
N LYS A 179 16.55 -3.34 -7.08
CA LYS A 179 16.24 -2.16 -6.24
C LYS A 179 15.14 -1.28 -6.84
N GLU A 180 15.14 -1.07 -8.16
CA GLU A 180 14.09 -0.31 -8.85
C GLU A 180 12.72 -0.99 -8.74
N LEU A 181 12.66 -2.33 -8.82
CA LEU A 181 11.41 -3.06 -8.68
C LEU A 181 10.81 -2.87 -7.27
N ILE A 182 11.65 -2.87 -6.24
CA ILE A 182 11.24 -2.57 -4.86
C ILE A 182 10.73 -1.13 -4.75
N ALA A 183 11.42 -0.15 -5.35
CA ALA A 183 10.99 1.25 -5.35
C ALA A 183 9.62 1.43 -6.03
N ARG A 184 9.41 0.77 -7.18
CA ARG A 184 8.12 0.77 -7.89
C ARG A 184 7.02 0.10 -7.08
N ALA A 185 7.31 -1.01 -6.39
CA ALA A 185 6.36 -1.68 -5.51
C ALA A 185 5.98 -0.83 -4.30
N ILE A 186 6.95 -0.09 -3.70
CA ILE A 186 6.68 0.87 -2.63
C ILE A 186 5.73 1.97 -3.12
N GLN A 187 5.94 2.53 -4.32
CA GLN A 187 5.03 3.52 -4.87
C GLN A 187 3.66 2.91 -5.16
N GLY A 188 3.62 1.73 -5.78
CA GLY A 188 2.37 1.08 -6.18
C GLY A 188 1.44 0.70 -5.02
N GLU A 189 1.97 0.54 -3.80
CA GLU A 189 1.20 0.32 -2.58
C GLU A 189 1.03 1.60 -1.72
N SER A 190 1.44 2.78 -2.23
CA SER A 190 1.31 4.07 -1.54
C SER A 190 0.11 4.87 -2.00
N ASP A 191 -0.13 6.01 -1.33
CA ASP A 191 -1.10 7.04 -1.73
C ASP A 191 -0.76 7.72 -3.07
N ARG A 192 0.47 7.51 -3.58
CA ARG A 192 0.95 7.99 -4.88
C ARG A 192 0.90 6.92 -5.98
N ALA A 193 0.19 5.81 -5.76
CA ALA A 193 -0.07 4.82 -6.81
C ALA A 193 -0.73 5.49 -8.04
N GLY A 194 -0.22 5.17 -9.24
CA GLY A 194 -0.71 5.78 -10.49
C GLY A 194 -0.29 7.25 -10.73
N LYS A 195 0.52 7.84 -9.83
CA LYS A 195 1.17 9.14 -10.05
C LYS A 195 2.49 8.98 -10.79
N PRO A 196 3.10 10.06 -11.32
CA PRO A 196 4.39 9.96 -12.00
C PRO A 196 5.45 9.23 -11.16
N PHE A 197 6.20 8.34 -11.81
CA PHE A 197 7.39 7.68 -11.27
C PHE A 197 8.57 8.04 -12.15
N VAL A 198 9.36 9.02 -11.71
CA VAL A 198 10.50 9.52 -12.47
C VAL A 198 11.78 8.87 -11.95
N THR A 199 12.51 8.20 -12.84
CA THR A 199 13.76 7.52 -12.52
C THR A 199 14.95 8.31 -13.01
N VAL A 200 16.00 8.35 -12.19
CA VAL A 200 17.29 8.96 -12.53
C VAL A 200 18.40 8.05 -12.02
N ASN A 201 19.28 7.61 -12.90
CA ASN A 201 20.53 6.97 -12.50
C ASN A 201 21.61 8.05 -12.36
N CYS A 202 22.03 8.33 -11.11
CA CYS A 202 22.99 9.41 -10.81
C CYS A 202 24.39 9.11 -11.34
N GLY A 203 24.80 7.84 -11.39
CA GLY A 203 26.10 7.42 -11.91
C GLY A 203 26.22 7.51 -13.44
N ALA A 204 25.08 7.56 -14.16
CA ALA A 204 25.07 7.69 -15.61
C ALA A 204 25.14 9.17 -16.08
N ILE A 205 25.04 10.14 -15.18
CA ILE A 205 25.04 11.57 -15.51
C ILE A 205 26.45 12.15 -15.36
N PRO A 206 26.99 12.85 -16.37
CA PRO A 206 28.21 13.62 -16.18
C PRO A 206 28.06 14.64 -15.04
N GLU A 207 29.07 14.75 -14.17
CA GLU A 207 29.03 15.54 -12.93
C GLU A 207 28.59 16.99 -13.19
N ASN A 208 29.11 17.62 -14.24
CA ASN A 208 28.76 19.00 -14.63
C ASN A 208 27.31 19.18 -15.13
N LEU A 209 26.56 18.11 -15.37
CA LEU A 209 25.17 18.16 -15.83
C LEU A 209 24.16 17.73 -14.76
N VAL A 210 24.61 17.15 -13.65
CA VAL A 210 23.75 16.62 -12.58
C VAL A 210 22.75 17.64 -12.09
N GLU A 211 23.22 18.85 -11.73
CA GLU A 211 22.33 19.90 -11.24
C GLU A 211 21.29 20.33 -12.25
N SER A 212 21.71 20.53 -13.50
CA SER A 212 20.81 20.93 -14.58
C SER A 212 19.75 19.88 -14.88
N ILE A 213 20.10 18.60 -14.82
CA ILE A 213 19.16 17.48 -15.07
C ILE A 213 18.21 17.31 -13.89
N LEU A 214 18.69 17.34 -12.66
CA LEU A 214 17.87 17.15 -11.48
C LEU A 214 16.95 18.34 -11.21
N PHE A 215 17.50 19.55 -11.17
CA PHE A 215 16.78 20.75 -10.70
C PHE A 215 16.28 21.64 -11.84
N GLY A 216 16.78 21.42 -13.09
CA GLY A 216 16.46 22.25 -14.25
C GLY A 216 17.35 23.47 -14.38
N HIS A 217 17.18 24.23 -15.45
CA HIS A 217 17.96 25.45 -15.70
C HIS A 217 17.17 26.50 -16.49
N GLU A 218 17.54 27.75 -16.30
CA GLU A 218 17.07 28.88 -17.10
C GLU A 218 17.94 29.04 -18.35
N LYS A 219 17.37 29.63 -19.40
CA LYS A 219 18.11 29.98 -20.62
C LYS A 219 19.31 30.85 -20.31
N GLY A 220 20.49 30.53 -20.83
CA GLY A 220 21.72 31.29 -20.67
C GLY A 220 22.42 31.09 -19.34
N SER A 221 22.04 30.15 -18.49
CA SER A 221 22.62 29.92 -17.17
C SER A 221 24.03 29.31 -17.20
N PHE A 222 24.39 28.62 -18.30
CA PHE A 222 25.74 28.09 -18.56
C PHE A 222 25.98 27.99 -20.07
N THR A 223 27.25 27.73 -20.46
CA THR A 223 27.62 27.52 -21.86
C THR A 223 26.91 26.29 -22.41
N GLY A 224 25.94 26.47 -23.33
CA GLY A 224 25.09 25.40 -23.87
C GLY A 224 23.64 25.42 -23.38
N ALA A 225 23.28 26.28 -22.43
CA ALA A 225 21.89 26.46 -22.00
C ALA A 225 21.11 27.33 -23.02
N VAL A 226 20.83 26.77 -24.19
CA VAL A 226 20.16 27.45 -25.31
C VAL A 226 18.69 27.76 -24.98
N GLU A 227 18.03 26.87 -24.23
CA GLU A 227 16.64 26.96 -23.85
C GLU A 227 16.49 26.68 -22.34
N LYS A 228 15.36 27.12 -21.76
CA LYS A 228 14.96 26.74 -20.41
C LYS A 228 14.55 25.28 -20.38
N ARG A 229 14.96 24.54 -19.35
CA ARG A 229 14.56 23.13 -19.18
C ARG A 229 14.10 22.86 -17.75
N ILE A 230 12.96 22.18 -17.63
CA ILE A 230 12.48 21.70 -16.33
C ILE A 230 13.33 20.51 -15.87
N GLY A 231 13.57 20.41 -14.56
CA GLY A 231 14.34 19.33 -13.96
C GLY A 231 13.49 18.12 -13.58
N LYS A 232 14.15 17.01 -13.26
CA LYS A 232 13.50 15.75 -12.86
C LYS A 232 12.66 15.88 -11.59
N PHE A 233 13.00 16.80 -10.69
CA PHE A 233 12.17 17.13 -9.53
C PHE A 233 10.80 17.69 -9.93
N GLN A 234 10.76 18.58 -10.92
CA GLN A 234 9.51 19.14 -11.42
C GLN A 234 8.71 18.11 -12.23
N GLU A 235 9.38 17.24 -13.01
CA GLU A 235 8.74 16.13 -13.70
C GLU A 235 8.06 15.15 -12.73
N ALA A 236 8.63 14.99 -11.53
CA ALA A 236 8.11 14.09 -10.49
C ALA A 236 7.06 14.76 -9.58
N ASP A 237 6.69 16.01 -9.80
CA ASP A 237 5.78 16.73 -8.92
C ASP A 237 4.42 16.02 -8.76
N GLY A 238 3.95 15.91 -7.53
CA GLY A 238 2.79 15.11 -7.14
C GLY A 238 3.02 13.59 -7.12
N GLY A 239 4.20 13.11 -7.56
CA GLY A 239 4.56 11.71 -7.70
C GLY A 239 5.77 11.28 -6.87
N THR A 240 6.57 10.37 -7.42
CA THR A 240 7.76 9.80 -6.80
C THR A 240 8.99 10.03 -7.68
N LEU A 241 10.07 10.52 -7.09
CA LEU A 241 11.39 10.59 -7.70
C LEU A 241 12.23 9.40 -7.18
N PHE A 242 12.73 8.59 -8.08
CA PHE A 242 13.65 7.50 -7.77
C PHE A 242 15.05 7.87 -8.23
N LEU A 243 15.99 7.97 -7.27
CA LEU A 243 17.40 8.23 -7.51
C LEU A 243 18.18 6.93 -7.34
N ASP A 244 18.59 6.31 -8.44
CA ASP A 244 19.50 5.17 -8.39
C ASP A 244 20.95 5.66 -8.30
N GLU A 245 21.79 4.87 -7.62
CA GLU A 245 23.19 5.20 -7.38
C GLU A 245 23.39 6.58 -6.72
N VAL A 246 22.56 6.89 -5.70
CA VAL A 246 22.55 8.18 -5.02
C VAL A 246 23.92 8.55 -4.40
N GLY A 247 24.75 7.56 -4.05
CA GLY A 247 26.10 7.75 -3.56
C GLY A 247 27.09 8.34 -4.59
N GLU A 248 26.69 8.47 -5.86
CA GLU A 248 27.47 9.10 -6.94
C GLU A 248 27.17 10.60 -7.08
N LEU A 249 26.22 11.15 -6.32
CA LEU A 249 25.88 12.56 -6.41
C LEU A 249 27.04 13.45 -5.94
N PRO A 250 27.42 14.50 -6.71
CA PRO A 250 28.38 15.50 -6.26
C PRO A 250 27.84 16.26 -5.05
N LEU A 251 28.74 16.74 -4.18
CA LEU A 251 28.40 17.43 -2.93
C LEU A 251 27.48 18.64 -3.15
N GLU A 252 27.65 19.37 -4.24
CA GLU A 252 26.78 20.52 -4.59
C GLU A 252 25.35 20.09 -4.84
N ALA A 253 25.14 18.98 -5.56
CA ALA A 253 23.82 18.43 -5.79
C ALA A 253 23.19 17.88 -4.50
N GLN A 254 24.00 17.32 -3.58
CA GLN A 254 23.52 16.85 -2.28
C GLN A 254 22.96 18.00 -1.42
N VAL A 255 23.59 19.20 -1.45
CA VAL A 255 23.08 20.39 -0.75
C VAL A 255 21.69 20.78 -1.27
N LYS A 256 21.51 20.79 -2.59
CA LYS A 256 20.22 21.12 -3.20
C LYS A 256 19.16 20.03 -2.93
N LEU A 257 19.57 18.77 -2.92
CA LEU A 257 18.71 17.64 -2.57
C LEU A 257 18.18 17.78 -1.14
N LEU A 258 19.03 18.13 -0.18
CA LEU A 258 18.64 18.36 1.21
C LEU A 258 17.57 19.45 1.34
N ARG A 259 17.75 20.60 0.66
CA ARG A 259 16.77 21.68 0.63
C ARG A 259 15.44 21.23 0.03
N ALA A 260 15.50 20.48 -1.08
CA ALA A 260 14.29 19.96 -1.71
C ALA A 260 13.48 19.03 -0.77
N LEU A 261 14.17 18.29 0.11
CA LEU A 261 13.52 17.41 1.09
C LEU A 261 12.97 18.15 2.31
N GLN A 262 13.69 19.19 2.78
CA GLN A 262 13.32 19.95 3.97
C GLN A 262 12.24 20.99 3.68
N ASP A 263 12.43 21.77 2.61
CA ASP A 263 11.60 22.95 2.31
C ASP A 263 10.53 22.65 1.25
N GLY A 264 10.64 21.54 0.51
CA GLY A 264 9.79 21.25 -0.65
C GLY A 264 10.05 22.22 -1.80
N GLU A 265 11.25 22.82 -1.87
CA GLU A 265 11.63 23.81 -2.86
C GLU A 265 12.94 23.42 -3.56
N ILE A 266 13.01 23.68 -4.85
CA ILE A 266 14.21 23.47 -5.67
C ILE A 266 14.67 24.79 -6.28
N ASP A 267 16.00 24.91 -6.49
CA ASP A 267 16.62 26.05 -7.14
C ASP A 267 17.14 25.64 -8.53
N PRO A 268 16.39 25.89 -9.63
CA PRO A 268 16.91 25.67 -10.99
C PRO A 268 18.16 26.53 -11.25
N VAL A 269 19.10 26.00 -12.01
CA VAL A 269 20.36 26.71 -12.30
C VAL A 269 20.07 28.03 -13.01
N GLY A 270 20.55 29.15 -12.43
CA GLY A 270 20.29 30.48 -12.95
C GLY A 270 18.92 31.09 -12.66
N ALA A 271 18.06 30.40 -11.93
CA ALA A 271 16.75 30.90 -11.53
C ALA A 271 16.89 31.96 -10.40
N LYS A 272 16.01 32.97 -10.44
CA LYS A 272 15.95 34.02 -9.41
C LYS A 272 15.02 33.66 -8.23
N ARG A 273 14.22 32.64 -8.37
CA ARG A 273 13.25 32.22 -7.35
C ARG A 273 13.19 30.71 -7.30
N PRO A 274 13.03 30.11 -6.10
CA PRO A 274 12.81 28.69 -5.95
C PRO A 274 11.46 28.28 -6.55
N VAL A 275 11.34 27.00 -6.85
CA VAL A 275 10.12 26.36 -7.36
C VAL A 275 9.66 25.32 -6.35
N LYS A 276 8.40 25.40 -5.93
CA LYS A 276 7.80 24.42 -5.03
C LYS A 276 7.53 23.09 -5.75
N VAL A 277 7.85 22.00 -5.07
CA VAL A 277 7.60 20.64 -5.54
C VAL A 277 7.11 19.77 -4.39
N ASN A 278 6.19 18.89 -4.67
CA ASN A 278 5.69 17.90 -3.71
C ASN A 278 6.02 16.50 -4.21
N ILE A 279 7.20 16.02 -3.91
CA ILE A 279 7.67 14.71 -4.33
C ILE A 279 7.82 13.77 -3.13
N ARG A 280 7.72 12.47 -3.40
CA ARG A 280 8.26 11.43 -2.53
C ARG A 280 9.61 11.01 -3.07
N LEU A 281 10.64 10.98 -2.21
CA LEU A 281 11.96 10.50 -2.60
C LEU A 281 12.13 9.03 -2.23
N ILE A 282 12.58 8.21 -3.19
CA ILE A 282 13.13 6.88 -2.96
C ILE A 282 14.52 6.87 -3.60
N SER A 283 15.53 6.45 -2.86
CA SER A 283 16.92 6.40 -3.32
C SER A 283 17.42 4.96 -3.27
N ALA A 284 18.38 4.63 -4.14
CA ALA A 284 19.06 3.35 -4.11
C ALA A 284 20.57 3.53 -4.26
N THR A 285 21.33 2.59 -3.67
CA THR A 285 22.79 2.55 -3.79
C THR A 285 23.31 1.11 -3.66
N ASN A 286 24.46 0.87 -4.26
CA ASN A 286 25.26 -0.34 -4.05
C ASN A 286 26.52 -0.05 -3.21
N ARG A 287 26.71 1.20 -2.77
CA ARG A 287 27.87 1.62 -1.98
C ARG A 287 27.58 1.59 -0.48
N ASP A 288 28.62 1.43 0.32
CA ASP A 288 28.54 1.64 1.77
C ASP A 288 28.44 3.13 2.07
N MET A 289 27.25 3.56 2.47
CA MET A 289 26.95 4.97 2.75
C MET A 289 27.72 5.47 3.98
N ILE A 290 27.98 4.62 4.97
CA ILE A 290 28.76 4.98 6.17
C ILE A 290 30.20 5.31 5.77
N GLU A 291 30.78 4.54 4.85
CA GLU A 291 32.14 4.82 4.34
C GLU A 291 32.16 6.11 3.51
N LEU A 292 31.13 6.37 2.70
CA LEU A 292 31.02 7.62 1.94
C LEU A 292 30.92 8.85 2.85
N VAL A 293 30.15 8.77 3.93
CA VAL A 293 30.07 9.85 4.93
C VAL A 293 31.41 10.04 5.63
N LYS A 294 32.07 8.99 6.10
CA LYS A 294 33.39 9.06 6.76
C LYS A 294 34.47 9.65 5.85
N SER A 295 34.41 9.37 4.55
CA SER A 295 35.36 9.91 3.56
C SER A 295 35.01 11.31 3.05
N GLY A 296 33.93 11.93 3.54
CA GLY A 296 33.46 13.26 3.14
C GLY A 296 32.89 13.32 1.72
N ARG A 297 32.61 12.18 1.08
CA ARG A 297 31.98 12.09 -0.24
C ARG A 297 30.46 12.16 -0.21
N PHE A 298 29.88 11.89 0.95
CA PHE A 298 28.44 12.06 1.18
C PHE A 298 28.22 12.85 2.48
N ARG A 299 27.22 13.72 2.49
CA ARG A 299 26.91 14.55 3.66
C ARG A 299 26.20 13.74 4.73
N GLU A 300 26.63 13.92 5.96
CA GLU A 300 26.02 13.25 7.13
C GLU A 300 24.57 13.71 7.34
N ASP A 301 24.25 14.99 7.06
CA ASP A 301 22.92 15.56 7.25
C ASP A 301 21.88 15.11 6.18
N LEU A 302 22.35 14.48 5.10
CA LEU A 302 21.49 13.90 4.07
C LEU A 302 21.30 12.39 4.26
N PHE A 303 22.19 11.72 5.03
CA PHE A 303 22.14 10.29 5.36
C PHE A 303 21.38 10.04 6.65
#